data_8e9448c43626cc9625cc8ebb507f79ef
#
_entry.id   8e9448c43626cc9625cc8ebb507f79ef
#
_cell.length_a   1.000
_cell.length_b   1.000
_cell.length_c   1.000
_cell.angle_alpha   90.00
_cell.angle_beta   90.00
_cell.angle_gamma   90.00
#
_symmetry.space_group_name_H-M   'P 1'
#
loop_
_entity.id
_entity.type
_entity.pdbx_description
1 polymer ?
#
loop_
_entity_poly.entity_id
_entity_poly.type
_entity_poly.pdbx_seq_one_letter_code
_entity_poly.pdbx_strand_id
1 'polypeptide(L)'
;MTQGVSVETAQLQALEWAGRRMRERLPQWAELAREEQKPPGGDWSTWLYMAGRGAGKTRAGSEWVHQQVRDGARRIALVGATAADCRDVMVEGESGLLATASPMDMPLYEPSRRRLTWQSGAIATTYSAEEPDRLRGPQHDAAWCDELAAWRYGAAWPMLLLGLRLGGKPRALVTTTPRPTKLVKELIAQPTTVVTRGSTYDNRANLAESYMEQIVKRYEGTRLGRQELHAEIIEDVEGALWTLMMLDELRVDDTPDLERIVVAVDPAVSAHQ
;
A
#
# COMPACT_ATOMS: atom_id res chain seq x y z
N MET A 1 12.70 56.82 -3.19
CA MET A 1 12.42 55.98 -4.37
C MET A 1 11.85 54.65 -3.85
N THR A 2 10.54 54.54 -3.79
CA THR A 2 9.83 53.31 -3.41
C THR A 2 9.75 52.41 -4.65
N GLN A 3 10.50 51.34 -4.66
CA GLN A 3 10.36 50.32 -5.71
C GLN A 3 8.97 49.67 -5.55
N GLY A 4 8.08 49.92 -6.50
CA GLY A 4 6.78 49.27 -6.54
C GLY A 4 6.95 47.77 -6.83
N VAL A 5 6.40 46.93 -5.98
CA VAL A 5 6.28 45.48 -6.22
C VAL A 5 5.45 45.29 -7.48
N SER A 6 5.92 44.51 -8.45
CA SER A 6 5.16 44.26 -9.68
C SER A 6 3.86 43.55 -9.37
N VAL A 7 2.81 43.80 -10.17
CA VAL A 7 1.49 43.16 -10.01
C VAL A 7 1.62 41.63 -9.97
N GLU A 8 2.50 41.08 -10.76
CA GLU A 8 2.79 39.65 -10.84
C GLU A 8 3.40 39.10 -9.53
N THR A 9 4.33 39.84 -8.93
CA THR A 9 4.95 39.51 -7.63
C THR A 9 3.90 39.55 -6.50
N ALA A 10 3.00 40.57 -6.54
CA ALA A 10 1.93 40.68 -5.55
C ALA A 10 0.90 39.52 -5.69
N GLN A 11 0.58 39.11 -6.90
CA GLN A 11 -0.31 37.95 -7.15
C GLN A 11 0.32 36.64 -6.66
N LEU A 12 1.61 36.41 -6.93
CA LEU A 12 2.32 35.22 -6.43
C LEU A 12 2.37 35.20 -4.90
N GLN A 13 2.66 36.33 -4.26
CA GLN A 13 2.65 36.44 -2.80
C GLN A 13 1.24 36.21 -2.19
N ALA A 14 0.18 36.69 -2.85
CA ALA A 14 -1.19 36.46 -2.43
C ALA A 14 -1.59 34.99 -2.55
N LEU A 15 -1.17 34.30 -3.63
CA LEU A 15 -1.39 32.87 -3.82
C LEU A 15 -0.62 32.02 -2.79
N GLU A 16 0.62 32.39 -2.51
CA GLU A 16 1.42 31.73 -1.47
C GLU A 16 0.83 31.93 -0.06
N TRP A 17 0.35 33.14 0.23
CA TRP A 17 -0.31 33.44 1.50
C TRP A 17 -1.64 32.69 1.66
N ALA A 18 -2.47 32.67 0.61
CA ALA A 18 -3.72 31.90 0.61
C ALA A 18 -3.45 30.40 0.77
N GLY A 19 -2.44 29.87 0.09
CA GLY A 19 -2.01 28.49 0.22
C GLY A 19 -1.49 28.14 1.62
N ARG A 20 -0.75 29.05 2.28
CA ARG A 20 -0.34 28.89 3.68
C ARG A 20 -1.53 28.86 4.63
N ARG A 21 -2.48 29.79 4.49
CA ARG A 21 -3.70 29.83 5.32
C ARG A 21 -4.63 28.65 5.10
N MET A 22 -4.71 28.11 3.88
CA MET A 22 -5.43 26.86 3.64
C MET A 22 -4.79 25.68 4.35
N ARG A 23 -3.46 25.59 4.36
CA ARG A 23 -2.74 24.54 5.11
C ARG A 23 -2.93 24.63 6.62
N GLU A 24 -2.96 25.84 7.17
CA GLU A 24 -3.21 26.08 8.61
C GLU A 24 -4.65 25.73 9.04
N ARG A 25 -5.59 25.61 8.09
CA ARG A 25 -7.01 25.32 8.38
C ARG A 25 -7.42 23.87 8.12
N LEU A 26 -6.66 23.13 7.29
CA LEU A 26 -6.94 21.73 7.05
C LEU A 26 -6.17 20.89 8.08
N PRO A 27 -6.86 19.96 8.78
CA PRO A 27 -6.17 19.06 9.70
C PRO A 27 -5.05 18.32 8.96
N GLN A 28 -3.88 18.30 9.59
CA GLN A 28 -2.73 17.57 9.04
C GLN A 28 -2.97 16.07 9.15
N TRP A 29 -2.41 15.29 8.25
CA TRP A 29 -2.50 13.83 8.32
C TRP A 29 -2.12 13.27 9.69
N ALA A 30 -1.07 13.82 10.31
CA ALA A 30 -0.64 13.44 11.65
C ALA A 30 -1.72 13.57 12.74
N GLU A 31 -2.69 14.48 12.56
CA GLU A 31 -3.83 14.70 13.46
C GLU A 31 -5.02 13.77 13.12
N LEU A 32 -5.17 13.41 11.83
CA LEU A 32 -6.26 12.58 11.34
C LEU A 32 -5.94 11.09 11.42
N ALA A 33 -4.67 10.74 11.27
CA ALA A 33 -4.21 9.37 11.26
C ALA A 33 -4.40 8.69 12.62
N ARG A 34 -4.93 7.49 12.60
CA ARG A 34 -4.90 6.61 13.75
C ARG A 34 -3.46 6.14 14.02
N GLU A 35 -3.18 5.68 15.24
CA GLU A 35 -1.82 5.30 15.63
C GLU A 35 -1.22 4.19 14.75
N GLU A 36 -2.01 3.22 14.35
CA GLU A 36 -1.58 2.13 13.47
C GLU A 36 -1.27 2.58 12.03
N GLN A 37 -1.77 3.74 11.62
CA GLN A 37 -1.52 4.35 10.30
C GLN A 37 -0.32 5.29 10.28
N LYS A 38 0.30 5.53 11.43
CA LYS A 38 1.48 6.39 11.56
C LYS A 38 2.75 5.55 11.45
N PRO A 39 3.81 6.08 10.82
CA PRO A 39 5.10 5.42 10.80
C PRO A 39 5.57 5.11 12.21
N PRO A 40 6.01 3.88 12.49
CA PRO A 40 6.51 3.52 13.82
C PRO A 40 7.76 4.32 14.16
N GLY A 41 7.96 4.56 15.45
CA GLY A 41 9.19 5.15 15.97
C GLY A 41 10.37 4.18 15.91
N GLY A 42 11.59 4.69 16.13
CA GLY A 42 12.80 3.88 16.23
C GLY A 42 13.50 3.57 14.90
N ASP A 43 14.33 2.53 14.93
CA ASP A 43 15.15 2.12 13.81
C ASP A 43 14.56 0.86 13.17
N TRP A 44 14.04 1.01 11.96
CA TRP A 44 13.42 -0.06 11.19
C TRP A 44 13.70 0.14 9.69
N SER A 45 13.73 -0.95 8.94
CA SER A 45 13.85 -0.94 7.49
C SER A 45 12.52 -1.18 6.78
N THR A 46 11.63 -1.95 7.42
CA THR A 46 10.32 -2.30 6.86
C THR A 46 9.21 -2.01 7.87
N TRP A 47 8.23 -1.26 7.45
CA TRP A 47 6.97 -1.10 8.16
C TRP A 47 5.90 -1.94 7.48
N LEU A 48 5.42 -2.97 8.16
CA LEU A 48 4.36 -3.84 7.68
C LEU A 48 3.03 -3.42 8.33
N TYR A 49 2.21 -2.69 7.57
CA TYR A 49 0.87 -2.32 7.98
C TYR A 49 -0.14 -3.34 7.46
N MET A 50 -0.57 -4.23 8.35
CA MET A 50 -1.59 -5.23 8.08
C MET A 50 -2.93 -4.73 8.57
N ALA A 51 -3.90 -4.60 7.67
CA ALA A 51 -5.21 -4.10 8.08
C ALA A 51 -6.35 -4.70 7.26
N GLY A 52 -7.53 -4.70 7.88
CA GLY A 52 -8.76 -5.15 7.26
C GLY A 52 -9.13 -4.32 6.04
N ARG A 53 -10.12 -4.80 5.30
CA ARG A 53 -10.66 -4.10 4.14
C ARG A 53 -11.34 -2.79 4.57
N GLY A 54 -11.06 -1.69 3.88
CA GLY A 54 -11.60 -0.38 4.26
C GLY A 54 -10.92 0.27 5.47
N ALA A 55 -9.89 -0.34 6.09
CA ALA A 55 -9.16 0.22 7.22
C ALA A 55 -8.20 1.37 6.86
N GLY A 56 -8.17 1.84 5.62
CA GLY A 56 -7.38 3.00 5.20
C GLY A 56 -5.91 2.70 4.91
N LYS A 57 -5.56 1.47 4.46
CA LYS A 57 -4.20 1.09 4.05
C LYS A 57 -3.65 2.00 2.96
N THR A 58 -4.39 2.18 1.87
CA THR A 58 -3.98 3.00 0.72
C THR A 58 -3.75 4.45 1.13
N ARG A 59 -4.63 5.02 1.98
CA ARG A 59 -4.47 6.37 2.51
C ARG A 59 -3.17 6.50 3.31
N ALA A 60 -2.88 5.56 4.21
CA ALA A 60 -1.65 5.56 4.98
C ALA A 60 -0.40 5.45 4.08
N GLY A 61 -0.46 4.61 3.03
CA GLY A 61 0.61 4.46 2.05
C GLY A 61 0.90 5.74 1.28
N SER A 62 -0.13 6.37 0.78
CA SER A 62 -0.08 7.61 0.01
C SER A 62 0.48 8.76 0.85
N GLU A 63 -0.02 8.96 2.07
CA GLU A 63 0.46 9.99 2.99
C GLU A 63 1.91 9.75 3.44
N TRP A 64 2.28 8.49 3.64
CA TRP A 64 3.66 8.14 3.94
C TRP A 64 4.61 8.50 2.79
N VAL A 65 4.23 8.25 1.52
CA VAL A 65 5.01 8.65 0.35
C VAL A 65 5.18 10.17 0.31
N HIS A 66 4.10 10.94 0.51
CA HIS A 66 4.20 12.39 0.58
C HIS A 66 5.13 12.85 1.71
N GLN A 67 5.09 12.18 2.86
CA GLN A 67 6.02 12.46 3.95
C GLN A 67 7.46 12.15 3.57
N GLN A 68 7.74 11.00 2.92
CA GLN A 68 9.09 10.69 2.45
C GLN A 68 9.64 11.75 1.48
N VAL A 69 8.78 12.27 0.57
CA VAL A 69 9.16 13.38 -0.32
C VAL A 69 9.51 14.65 0.46
N ARG A 70 8.70 15.01 1.46
CA ARG A 70 8.98 16.17 2.34
C ARG A 70 10.26 15.99 3.15
N ASP A 71 10.56 14.75 3.57
CA ASP A 71 11.76 14.38 4.33
C ASP A 71 13.01 14.26 3.43
N GLY A 72 12.86 14.49 2.12
CA GLY A 72 13.98 14.61 1.18
C GLY A 72 14.26 13.36 0.34
N ALA A 73 13.43 12.32 0.39
CA ALA A 73 13.54 11.20 -0.54
C ALA A 73 13.41 11.67 -2.00
N ARG A 74 14.25 11.14 -2.87
CA ARG A 74 14.33 11.54 -4.28
C ARG A 74 13.88 10.48 -5.25
N ARG A 75 13.97 9.21 -4.88
CA ARG A 75 13.66 8.06 -5.72
C ARG A 75 12.79 7.08 -4.96
N ILE A 76 11.53 7.01 -5.32
CA ILE A 76 10.54 6.20 -4.60
C ILE A 76 10.01 5.11 -5.53
N ALA A 77 9.98 3.87 -5.05
CA ALA A 77 9.29 2.78 -5.73
C ALA A 77 7.84 2.68 -5.25
N LEU A 78 6.91 2.57 -6.17
CA LEU A 78 5.51 2.23 -5.91
C LEU A 78 5.26 0.86 -6.52
N VAL A 79 5.04 -0.16 -5.70
CA VAL A 79 4.93 -1.54 -6.18
C VAL A 79 3.55 -2.08 -5.83
N GLY A 80 2.73 -2.33 -6.84
CA GLY A 80 1.42 -2.97 -6.71
C GLY A 80 1.45 -4.40 -7.22
N ALA A 81 0.41 -5.18 -6.94
CA ALA A 81 0.27 -6.53 -7.45
C ALA A 81 0.34 -6.57 -8.98
N THR A 82 -0.39 -5.64 -9.63
CA THR A 82 -0.38 -5.45 -11.10
C THR A 82 -0.07 -4.00 -11.48
N ALA A 83 0.20 -3.74 -12.75
CA ALA A 83 0.37 -2.37 -13.24
C ALA A 83 -0.94 -1.55 -13.16
N ALA A 84 -2.09 -2.21 -13.28
CA ALA A 84 -3.40 -1.59 -13.11
C ALA A 84 -3.61 -1.15 -11.65
N ASP A 85 -3.30 -2.01 -10.67
CA ASP A 85 -3.41 -1.65 -9.25
C ASP A 85 -2.54 -0.44 -8.91
N CYS A 86 -1.32 -0.37 -9.45
CA CYS A 86 -0.49 0.81 -9.25
C CYS A 86 -1.16 2.08 -9.76
N ARG A 87 -1.75 2.05 -10.96
CA ARG A 87 -2.41 3.21 -11.56
C ARG A 87 -3.70 3.54 -10.83
N ASP A 88 -4.62 2.58 -10.76
CA ASP A 88 -6.02 2.80 -10.41
C ASP A 88 -6.23 2.92 -8.90
N VAL A 89 -5.32 2.35 -8.08
CA VAL A 89 -5.42 2.38 -6.62
C VAL A 89 -4.37 3.30 -6.01
N MET A 90 -3.07 3.06 -6.29
CA MET A 90 -2.00 3.78 -5.60
C MET A 90 -1.84 5.22 -6.10
N VAL A 91 -2.07 5.49 -7.40
CA VAL A 91 -1.89 6.81 -7.99
C VAL A 91 -3.20 7.58 -8.11
N GLU A 92 -4.16 7.08 -8.88
CA GLU A 92 -5.39 7.78 -9.28
C GLU A 92 -6.58 7.47 -8.36
N GLY A 93 -6.48 6.49 -7.48
CA GLY A 93 -7.57 6.09 -6.58
C GLY A 93 -7.98 7.19 -5.60
N GLU A 94 -9.18 7.07 -5.01
CA GLU A 94 -9.77 8.04 -4.06
C GLU A 94 -8.89 8.33 -2.84
N SER A 95 -8.05 7.36 -2.45
CA SER A 95 -7.05 7.49 -1.38
C SER A 95 -5.62 7.41 -1.94
N GLY A 96 -5.46 7.51 -3.26
CA GLY A 96 -4.18 7.48 -3.95
C GLY A 96 -3.40 8.78 -3.87
N LEU A 97 -2.20 8.76 -4.45
CA LEU A 97 -1.25 9.88 -4.34
C LEU A 97 -1.77 11.20 -4.90
N LEU A 98 -2.57 11.17 -5.98
CA LEU A 98 -3.11 12.41 -6.54
C LEU A 98 -4.23 12.98 -5.67
N ALA A 99 -5.09 12.13 -5.12
CA ALA A 99 -6.22 12.56 -4.29
C ALA A 99 -5.80 13.07 -2.89
N THR A 100 -4.66 12.59 -2.37
CA THR A 100 -4.18 12.93 -1.03
C THR A 100 -3.16 14.06 -1.03
N ALA A 101 -2.64 14.43 -2.20
CA ALA A 101 -1.67 15.51 -2.33
C ALA A 101 -2.28 16.87 -1.96
N SER A 102 -1.54 17.68 -1.21
CA SER A 102 -1.91 19.08 -1.07
C SER A 102 -1.73 19.81 -2.40
N PRO A 103 -2.49 20.88 -2.68
CA PRO A 103 -2.33 21.66 -3.92
C PRO A 103 -0.88 22.15 -4.16
N MET A 104 -0.11 22.36 -3.10
CA MET A 104 1.28 22.81 -3.18
C MET A 104 2.29 21.67 -3.41
N ASP A 105 1.90 20.44 -3.09
CA ASP A 105 2.75 19.25 -3.20
C ASP A 105 2.22 18.26 -4.25
N MET A 106 1.31 18.71 -5.13
CA MET A 106 0.73 17.90 -6.19
C MET A 106 1.82 17.43 -7.17
N PRO A 107 2.03 16.13 -7.33
CA PRO A 107 2.97 15.65 -8.34
C PRO A 107 2.37 15.70 -9.74
N LEU A 108 3.22 15.94 -10.73
CA LEU A 108 2.89 15.69 -12.14
C LEU A 108 2.93 14.19 -12.41
N TYR A 109 1.82 13.62 -12.83
CA TYR A 109 1.75 12.22 -13.22
C TYR A 109 1.86 12.05 -14.73
N GLU A 110 2.79 11.20 -15.17
CA GLU A 110 3.04 10.82 -16.57
C GLU A 110 2.78 9.30 -16.73
N PRO A 111 1.53 8.88 -17.04
CA PRO A 111 1.16 7.45 -17.09
C PRO A 111 2.02 6.63 -18.04
N SER A 112 2.35 7.16 -19.22
CA SER A 112 3.17 6.48 -20.23
C SER A 112 4.60 6.20 -19.76
N ARG A 113 5.10 7.01 -18.82
CA ARG A 113 6.40 6.84 -18.18
C ARG A 113 6.32 6.12 -16.84
N ARG A 114 5.10 5.81 -16.39
CA ARG A 114 4.86 5.21 -15.07
C ARG A 114 5.47 6.05 -13.93
N ARG A 115 5.35 7.38 -13.99
CA ARG A 115 6.15 8.29 -13.16
C ARG A 115 5.34 9.45 -12.61
N LEU A 116 5.55 9.73 -11.31
CA LEU A 116 5.14 10.97 -10.65
C LEU A 116 6.38 11.81 -10.37
N THR A 117 6.27 13.13 -10.57
CA THR A 117 7.36 14.08 -10.34
C THR A 117 6.85 15.24 -9.50
N TRP A 118 7.43 15.45 -8.33
CA TRP A 118 7.16 16.62 -7.46
C TRP A 118 7.99 17.82 -7.85
N GLN A 119 7.54 19.01 -7.46
CA GLN A 119 8.30 20.27 -7.66
C GLN A 119 9.69 20.23 -7.01
N SER A 120 9.84 19.48 -5.92
CA SER A 120 11.14 19.24 -5.27
C SER A 120 12.15 18.47 -6.14
N GLY A 121 11.71 17.93 -7.29
CA GLY A 121 12.49 17.04 -8.14
C GLY A 121 12.50 15.59 -7.68
N ALA A 122 11.73 15.25 -6.63
CA ALA A 122 11.50 13.86 -6.24
C ALA A 122 10.70 13.13 -7.33
N ILE A 123 11.00 11.85 -7.52
CA ILE A 123 10.35 11.01 -8.52
C ILE A 123 9.87 9.72 -7.84
N ALA A 124 8.61 9.37 -8.05
CA ALA A 124 8.11 8.02 -7.79
C ALA A 124 7.85 7.29 -9.11
N THR A 125 8.22 6.03 -9.16
CA THR A 125 8.03 5.16 -10.33
C THR A 125 7.19 3.96 -9.94
N THR A 126 6.18 3.62 -10.76
CA THR A 126 5.30 2.46 -10.53
C THR A 126 5.88 1.20 -11.16
N TYR A 127 5.79 0.10 -10.42
CA TYR A 127 6.23 -1.23 -10.79
C TYR A 127 5.15 -2.26 -10.51
N SER A 128 5.01 -3.26 -11.38
CA SER A 128 4.18 -4.43 -11.13
C SER A 128 5.01 -5.52 -10.46
N ALA A 129 4.47 -6.17 -9.44
CA ALA A 129 5.08 -7.36 -8.85
C ALA A 129 5.08 -8.57 -9.83
N GLU A 130 4.32 -8.50 -10.92
CA GLU A 130 4.35 -9.49 -12.00
C GLU A 130 5.61 -9.39 -12.87
N GLU A 131 6.36 -8.26 -12.79
CA GLU A 131 7.59 -8.01 -13.54
C GLU A 131 8.81 -7.84 -12.59
N PRO A 132 9.22 -8.86 -11.82
CA PRO A 132 10.27 -8.73 -10.79
C PRO A 132 11.60 -8.19 -11.30
N ASP A 133 11.97 -8.54 -12.53
CA ASP A 133 13.25 -8.12 -13.13
C ASP A 133 13.35 -6.61 -13.34
N ARG A 134 12.23 -5.92 -13.47
CA ARG A 134 12.21 -4.45 -13.58
C ARG A 134 12.59 -3.75 -12.28
N LEU A 135 12.51 -4.42 -11.14
CA LEU A 135 12.90 -3.90 -9.83
C LEU A 135 14.41 -4.00 -9.57
N ARG A 136 15.13 -4.85 -10.30
CA ARG A 136 16.54 -5.15 -10.07
C ARG A 136 17.51 -4.02 -10.39
N GLY A 137 17.23 -3.20 -11.42
CA GLY A 137 18.14 -2.14 -11.90
C GLY A 137 18.02 -0.81 -11.17
N PRO A 138 16.81 -0.30 -10.96
CA PRO A 138 16.58 1.01 -10.35
C PRO A 138 17.05 1.07 -8.89
N GLN A 139 17.32 2.31 -8.44
CA GLN A 139 17.74 2.57 -7.06
C GLN A 139 16.73 3.49 -6.38
N HIS A 140 16.42 3.22 -5.11
CA HIS A 140 15.37 3.91 -4.38
C HIS A 140 15.81 4.29 -2.95
N ASP A 141 15.30 5.44 -2.47
CA ASP A 141 15.38 5.89 -1.07
C ASP A 141 14.26 5.27 -0.23
N ALA A 142 13.09 5.13 -0.85
CA ALA A 142 11.87 4.63 -0.20
C ALA A 142 11.07 3.75 -1.17
N ALA A 143 10.26 2.86 -0.60
CA ALA A 143 9.34 2.03 -1.38
C ALA A 143 8.00 1.88 -0.66
N TRP A 144 6.89 2.00 -1.40
CA TRP A 144 5.58 1.58 -0.94
C TRP A 144 5.12 0.39 -1.75
N CYS A 145 4.88 -0.73 -1.05
CA CYS A 145 4.44 -2.00 -1.59
C CYS A 145 2.99 -2.25 -1.17
N ASP A 146 2.04 -2.17 -2.11
CA ASP A 146 0.64 -2.35 -1.80
C ASP A 146 0.17 -3.79 -2.07
N GLU A 147 -0.71 -4.27 -1.17
CA GLU A 147 -1.29 -5.62 -1.18
C GLU A 147 -0.27 -6.75 -1.42
N LEU A 148 0.87 -6.69 -0.71
CA LEU A 148 1.99 -7.64 -0.86
C LEU A 148 1.54 -9.11 -0.75
N ALA A 149 0.58 -9.43 0.12
CA ALA A 149 0.05 -10.79 0.25
C ALA A 149 -0.72 -11.29 -0.99
N ALA A 150 -1.03 -10.40 -1.95
CA ALA A 150 -1.67 -10.73 -3.21
C ALA A 150 -0.66 -10.86 -4.37
N TRP A 151 0.61 -10.60 -4.14
CA TRP A 151 1.62 -10.69 -5.20
C TRP A 151 1.79 -12.12 -5.68
N ARG A 152 1.68 -12.30 -7.00
CA ARG A 152 1.83 -13.60 -7.62
C ARG A 152 3.25 -14.16 -7.49
N TYR A 153 4.26 -13.28 -7.62
CA TYR A 153 5.66 -13.66 -7.58
C TYR A 153 6.36 -13.05 -6.36
N GLY A 154 6.69 -13.89 -5.39
CA GLY A 154 7.44 -13.49 -4.20
C GLY A 154 8.83 -12.94 -4.51
N ALA A 155 9.38 -13.26 -5.69
CA ALA A 155 10.68 -12.77 -6.16
C ALA A 155 10.73 -11.23 -6.33
N ALA A 156 9.60 -10.57 -6.48
CA ALA A 156 9.55 -9.10 -6.59
C ALA A 156 10.11 -8.41 -5.33
N TRP A 157 9.86 -8.96 -4.15
CA TRP A 157 10.33 -8.39 -2.88
C TRP A 157 11.88 -8.36 -2.77
N PRO A 158 12.63 -9.47 -2.90
CA PRO A 158 14.08 -9.42 -2.85
C PRO A 158 14.69 -8.56 -3.98
N MET A 159 14.08 -8.51 -5.17
CA MET A 159 14.56 -7.63 -6.25
C MET A 159 14.41 -6.15 -5.89
N LEU A 160 13.31 -5.77 -5.25
CA LEU A 160 13.13 -4.41 -4.73
C LEU A 160 14.18 -4.07 -3.67
N LEU A 161 14.44 -4.98 -2.72
CA LEU A 161 15.44 -4.75 -1.65
C LEU A 161 16.84 -4.50 -2.21
N LEU A 162 17.23 -5.16 -3.31
CA LEU A 162 18.49 -4.87 -4.00
C LEU A 162 18.57 -3.44 -4.53
N GLY A 163 17.43 -2.85 -4.90
CA GLY A 163 17.31 -1.48 -5.36
C GLY A 163 17.17 -0.45 -4.23
N LEU A 164 16.70 -0.84 -3.05
CA LEU A 164 16.43 0.03 -1.93
C LEU A 164 17.71 0.34 -1.15
N ARG A 165 18.54 1.27 -1.69
CA ARG A 165 19.91 1.52 -1.23
C ARG A 165 20.36 2.98 -1.33
N LEU A 166 19.46 3.92 -1.62
CA LEU A 166 19.78 5.34 -1.65
C LEU A 166 19.46 6.00 -0.30
N GLY A 167 20.04 7.18 -0.09
CA GLY A 167 19.83 7.92 1.15
C GLY A 167 20.54 7.32 2.37
N GLY A 168 20.36 7.96 3.52
CA GLY A 168 20.98 7.50 4.77
C GLY A 168 20.27 6.31 5.42
N LYS A 169 18.95 6.20 5.21
CA LYS A 169 18.09 5.14 5.79
C LYS A 169 16.99 4.77 4.80
N PRO A 170 17.27 3.93 3.80
CA PRO A 170 16.24 3.46 2.89
C PRO A 170 15.19 2.64 3.65
N ARG A 171 13.89 2.88 3.36
CA ARG A 171 12.77 2.27 4.07
C ARG A 171 11.70 1.78 3.13
N ALA A 172 11.03 0.72 3.51
CA ALA A 172 9.84 0.22 2.83
C ALA A 172 8.62 0.26 3.75
N LEU A 173 7.50 0.77 3.22
CA LEU A 173 6.18 0.52 3.75
C LEU A 173 5.54 -0.60 2.94
N VAL A 174 5.03 -1.60 3.62
CA VAL A 174 4.23 -2.69 3.05
C VAL A 174 2.82 -2.60 3.60
N THR A 175 1.85 -2.37 2.74
CA THR A 175 0.43 -2.42 3.08
C THR A 175 -0.16 -3.73 2.58
N THR A 176 -0.91 -4.43 3.40
CA THR A 176 -1.54 -5.69 2.98
C THR A 176 -2.70 -6.11 3.87
N THR A 177 -3.62 -6.88 3.30
CA THR A 177 -4.58 -7.67 4.06
C THR A 177 -3.83 -8.88 4.66
N PRO A 178 -4.11 -9.30 5.90
CA PRO A 178 -3.38 -10.38 6.55
C PRO A 178 -3.72 -11.73 5.93
N ARG A 179 -2.84 -12.21 5.05
CA ARG A 179 -2.86 -13.58 4.52
C ARG A 179 -1.60 -14.29 4.97
N PRO A 180 -1.66 -15.56 5.39
CA PRO A 180 -0.53 -16.29 5.92
C PRO A 180 0.42 -16.81 4.82
N THR A 181 0.73 -15.95 3.83
CA THR A 181 1.69 -16.29 2.78
C THR A 181 3.09 -16.42 3.37
N LYS A 182 3.94 -17.21 2.73
CA LYS A 182 5.35 -17.38 3.12
C LYS A 182 6.06 -16.04 3.29
N LEU A 183 5.90 -15.14 2.31
CA LEU A 183 6.53 -13.83 2.32
C LEU A 183 6.07 -12.95 3.50
N VAL A 184 4.78 -12.95 3.83
CA VAL A 184 4.27 -12.20 4.99
C VAL A 184 4.83 -12.76 6.30
N LYS A 185 4.92 -14.10 6.43
CA LYS A 185 5.50 -14.75 7.62
C LYS A 185 6.98 -14.43 7.76
N GLU A 186 7.73 -14.46 6.66
CA GLU A 186 9.15 -14.07 6.64
C GLU A 186 9.35 -12.61 7.05
N LEU A 187 8.52 -11.69 6.56
CA LEU A 187 8.58 -10.28 6.94
C LEU A 187 8.31 -10.07 8.42
N ILE A 188 7.31 -10.73 8.97
CA ILE A 188 6.98 -10.63 10.41
C ILE A 188 8.14 -11.14 11.28
N ALA A 189 8.85 -12.16 10.83
CA ALA A 189 9.96 -12.76 11.55
C ALA A 189 11.26 -11.92 11.50
N GLN A 190 11.36 -10.92 10.60
CA GLN A 190 12.56 -10.10 10.46
C GLN A 190 12.67 -9.08 11.60
N PRO A 191 13.82 -8.99 12.31
CA PRO A 191 14.00 -8.07 13.43
C PRO A 191 13.89 -6.58 13.08
N THR A 192 14.13 -6.23 11.80
CA THR A 192 14.04 -4.86 11.28
C THR A 192 12.67 -4.50 10.74
N THR A 193 11.69 -5.42 10.86
CA THR A 193 10.31 -5.17 10.48
C THR A 193 9.49 -4.78 11.70
N VAL A 194 8.80 -3.65 11.61
CA VAL A 194 7.78 -3.25 12.59
C VAL A 194 6.41 -3.49 12.01
N VAL A 195 5.57 -4.19 12.77
CA VAL A 195 4.22 -4.55 12.36
C VAL A 195 3.21 -3.68 13.08
N THR A 196 2.34 -2.99 12.32
CA THR A 196 1.15 -2.35 12.86
C THR A 196 -0.11 -3.04 12.30
N ARG A 197 -1.20 -3.01 13.05
CA ARG A 197 -2.46 -3.67 12.68
C ARG A 197 -3.62 -2.73 12.87
N GLY A 198 -4.57 -2.79 11.92
CA GLY A 198 -5.82 -2.03 12.00
C GLY A 198 -7.00 -2.86 11.51
N SER A 199 -8.13 -2.75 12.21
CA SER A 199 -9.37 -3.41 11.81
C SER A 199 -10.21 -2.53 10.88
N THR A 200 -11.17 -3.12 10.19
CA THR A 200 -12.19 -2.37 9.45
C THR A 200 -13.01 -1.49 10.39
N TYR A 201 -13.23 -1.94 11.62
CA TYR A 201 -14.01 -1.22 12.63
C TYR A 201 -13.35 0.08 13.10
N ASP A 202 -12.03 0.13 13.11
CA ASP A 202 -11.28 1.34 13.49
C ASP A 202 -11.55 2.50 12.51
N ASN A 203 -11.99 2.19 11.29
CA ASN A 203 -12.33 3.17 10.26
C ASN A 203 -13.85 3.35 10.05
N ARG A 204 -14.70 2.80 10.93
CA ARG A 204 -16.16 2.80 10.77
C ARG A 204 -16.74 4.17 10.46
N ALA A 205 -16.21 5.23 11.08
CA ALA A 205 -16.69 6.60 10.88
C ALA A 205 -16.54 7.11 9.42
N ASN A 206 -15.65 6.52 8.64
CA ASN A 206 -15.38 6.90 7.25
C ASN A 206 -15.96 5.88 6.23
N LEU A 207 -16.70 4.87 6.71
CA LEU A 207 -17.32 3.85 5.86
C LEU A 207 -18.82 4.04 5.83
N ALA A 208 -19.44 3.77 4.67
CA ALA A 208 -20.89 3.82 4.54
C ALA A 208 -21.55 2.85 5.53
N GLU A 209 -22.60 3.28 6.21
CA GLU A 209 -23.32 2.45 7.19
C GLU A 209 -23.85 1.16 6.54
N SER A 210 -24.43 1.29 5.34
CA SER A 210 -24.90 0.14 4.56
C SER A 210 -23.81 -0.87 4.23
N TYR A 211 -22.59 -0.41 3.98
CA TYR A 211 -21.42 -1.29 3.78
C TYR A 211 -21.11 -2.06 5.07
N MET A 212 -21.04 -1.34 6.19
CA MET A 212 -20.76 -1.96 7.49
C MET A 212 -21.80 -3.01 7.86
N GLU A 213 -23.09 -2.69 7.71
CA GLU A 213 -24.18 -3.64 7.99
C GLU A 213 -24.09 -4.90 7.14
N GLN A 214 -23.90 -4.75 5.83
CA GLN A 214 -23.81 -5.88 4.90
C GLN A 214 -22.59 -6.76 5.17
N ILE A 215 -21.42 -6.16 5.37
CA ILE A 215 -20.15 -6.87 5.57
C ILE A 215 -20.16 -7.56 6.94
N VAL A 216 -20.57 -6.85 7.99
CA VAL A 216 -20.67 -7.44 9.34
C VAL A 216 -21.65 -8.60 9.32
N LYS A 217 -22.88 -8.40 8.83
CA LYS A 217 -23.89 -9.46 8.77
C LYS A 217 -23.43 -10.71 8.01
N ARG A 218 -22.61 -10.52 6.97
CA ARG A 218 -22.16 -11.61 6.10
C ARG A 218 -20.93 -12.35 6.63
N TYR A 219 -20.02 -11.63 7.26
CA TYR A 219 -18.69 -12.19 7.57
C TYR A 219 -18.35 -12.22 9.06
N GLU A 220 -19.08 -11.50 9.93
CA GLU A 220 -18.85 -11.54 11.37
C GLU A 220 -18.95 -12.98 11.90
N GLY A 221 -17.99 -13.37 12.76
CA GLY A 221 -17.88 -14.71 13.30
C GLY A 221 -17.32 -15.77 12.34
N THR A 222 -17.14 -15.44 11.06
CA THR A 222 -16.52 -16.36 10.08
C THR A 222 -14.98 -16.24 10.09
N ARG A 223 -14.30 -17.29 9.59
CA ARG A 223 -12.85 -17.25 9.38
C ARG A 223 -12.44 -16.07 8.48
N LEU A 224 -13.16 -15.87 7.38
CA LEU A 224 -12.91 -14.76 6.46
C LEU A 224 -13.14 -13.40 7.15
N GLY A 225 -14.16 -13.27 8.00
CA GLY A 225 -14.39 -12.04 8.78
C GLY A 225 -13.24 -11.71 9.72
N ARG A 226 -12.69 -12.70 10.43
CA ARG A 226 -11.50 -12.49 11.27
C ARG A 226 -10.31 -11.97 10.46
N GLN A 227 -10.07 -12.50 9.27
CA GLN A 227 -9.00 -12.05 8.39
C GLN A 227 -9.29 -10.67 7.79
N GLU A 228 -10.45 -10.48 7.15
CA GLU A 228 -10.76 -9.28 6.36
C GLU A 228 -11.22 -8.09 7.20
N LEU A 229 -11.84 -8.34 8.39
CA LEU A 229 -12.36 -7.27 9.24
C LEU A 229 -11.46 -6.99 10.45
N HIS A 230 -10.95 -8.03 11.12
CA HIS A 230 -10.16 -7.90 12.35
C HIS A 230 -8.65 -7.93 12.11
N ALA A 231 -8.21 -8.11 10.86
CA ALA A 231 -6.79 -8.19 10.50
C ALA A 231 -6.02 -9.31 11.22
N GLU A 232 -6.68 -10.44 11.48
CA GLU A 232 -6.04 -11.61 12.05
C GLU A 232 -5.34 -12.44 10.97
N ILE A 233 -4.12 -12.90 11.26
CA ILE A 233 -3.48 -13.94 10.44
C ILE A 233 -4.05 -15.28 10.89
N ILE A 234 -4.82 -15.91 10.03
CA ILE A 234 -5.41 -17.19 10.33
C ILE A 234 -4.59 -18.26 9.63
N GLU A 235 -3.91 -19.07 10.42
CA GLU A 235 -3.17 -20.22 9.92
C GLU A 235 -4.12 -21.33 9.42
N ASP A 236 -3.57 -22.23 8.61
CA ASP A 236 -4.32 -23.39 8.13
C ASP A 236 -4.83 -24.23 9.30
N VAL A 237 -5.95 -24.90 9.09
CA VAL A 237 -6.52 -25.81 10.09
C VAL A 237 -5.55 -26.96 10.28
N GLU A 238 -5.23 -27.29 11.53
CA GLU A 238 -4.42 -28.46 11.86
C GLU A 238 -5.08 -29.72 11.27
N GLY A 239 -4.30 -30.49 10.49
CA GLY A 239 -4.81 -31.65 9.76
C GLY A 239 -5.51 -31.34 8.43
N ALA A 240 -5.48 -30.10 7.94
CA ALA A 240 -5.96 -29.77 6.60
C ALA A 240 -5.19 -30.56 5.53
N LEU A 241 -5.91 -31.18 4.60
CA LEU A 241 -5.32 -31.95 3.50
C LEU A 241 -4.47 -31.05 2.59
N TRP A 242 -4.88 -29.79 2.41
CA TRP A 242 -4.18 -28.77 1.63
C TRP A 242 -3.95 -27.54 2.49
N THR A 243 -2.70 -27.09 2.54
CA THR A 243 -2.35 -25.83 3.18
C THR A 243 -2.15 -24.73 2.12
N LEU A 244 -2.31 -23.45 2.49
CA LEU A 244 -2.00 -22.35 1.58
C LEU A 244 -0.54 -22.39 1.12
N MET A 245 0.36 -22.78 2.01
CA MET A 245 1.78 -22.94 1.69
C MET A 245 2.00 -24.01 0.61
N MET A 246 1.33 -25.16 0.73
CA MET A 246 1.40 -26.22 -0.31
C MET A 246 0.86 -25.72 -1.65
N LEU A 247 -0.23 -24.95 -1.65
CA LEU A 247 -0.79 -24.39 -2.89
C LEU A 247 0.14 -23.37 -3.53
N ASP A 248 0.83 -22.56 -2.73
CA ASP A 248 1.80 -21.59 -3.23
C ASP A 248 3.09 -22.25 -3.75
N GLU A 249 3.59 -23.26 -3.06
CA GLU A 249 4.79 -24.02 -3.46
C GLU A 249 4.56 -24.88 -4.72
N LEU A 250 3.35 -25.41 -4.90
CA LEU A 250 2.99 -26.26 -6.03
C LEU A 250 2.42 -25.48 -7.22
N ARG A 251 2.33 -24.16 -7.11
CA ARG A 251 1.89 -23.31 -8.20
C ARG A 251 2.87 -23.35 -9.35
N VAL A 252 2.37 -23.61 -10.54
CA VAL A 252 3.15 -23.61 -11.78
C VAL A 252 2.80 -22.36 -12.60
N ASP A 253 3.76 -21.83 -13.32
CA ASP A 253 3.55 -20.65 -14.19
C ASP A 253 2.90 -21.03 -15.51
N ASP A 254 3.24 -22.21 -16.03
CA ASP A 254 2.66 -22.76 -17.26
C ASP A 254 2.12 -24.17 -17.02
N THR A 255 0.98 -24.48 -17.62
CA THR A 255 0.46 -25.85 -17.65
C THR A 255 1.17 -26.65 -18.73
N PRO A 256 1.69 -27.86 -18.42
CA PRO A 256 2.19 -28.76 -19.46
C PRO A 256 1.04 -29.16 -20.40
N ASP A 257 1.38 -29.62 -21.60
CA ASP A 257 0.40 -30.19 -22.51
C ASP A 257 -0.36 -31.34 -21.82
N LEU A 258 -1.68 -31.16 -21.66
CA LEU A 258 -2.53 -32.09 -20.94
C LEU A 258 -3.15 -33.10 -21.92
N GLU A 259 -2.81 -34.37 -21.79
CA GLU A 259 -3.47 -35.44 -22.56
C GLU A 259 -4.95 -35.64 -22.19
N ARG A 260 -5.31 -35.27 -20.97
CA ARG A 260 -6.67 -35.40 -20.44
C ARG A 260 -6.97 -34.34 -19.39
N ILE A 261 -8.13 -33.69 -19.51
CA ILE A 261 -8.65 -32.73 -18.53
C ILE A 261 -9.85 -33.37 -17.82
N VAL A 262 -9.79 -33.44 -16.49
CA VAL A 262 -10.90 -33.89 -15.63
C VAL A 262 -11.24 -32.76 -14.68
N VAL A 263 -12.51 -32.37 -14.68
CA VAL A 263 -13.03 -31.38 -13.74
C VAL A 263 -13.86 -32.13 -12.68
N ALA A 264 -13.39 -32.09 -11.44
CA ALA A 264 -14.16 -32.58 -10.29
C ALA A 264 -14.83 -31.38 -9.60
N VAL A 265 -16.13 -31.49 -9.41
CA VAL A 265 -16.92 -30.47 -8.69
C VAL A 265 -17.37 -31.07 -7.37
N ASP A 266 -16.90 -30.51 -6.27
CA ASP A 266 -17.40 -30.81 -4.94
C ASP A 266 -18.41 -29.72 -4.56
N PRO A 267 -19.73 -30.00 -4.63
CA PRO A 267 -20.73 -29.01 -4.28
C PRO A 267 -20.65 -28.73 -2.78
N ALA A 268 -20.57 -27.45 -2.40
CA ALA A 268 -20.63 -27.05 -1.01
C ALA A 268 -21.93 -27.56 -0.36
N VAL A 269 -21.82 -28.54 0.50
CA VAL A 269 -22.93 -29.00 1.34
C VAL A 269 -23.04 -28.00 2.49
N SER A 270 -24.07 -27.14 2.46
CA SER A 270 -24.38 -26.28 3.60
C SER A 270 -24.74 -27.17 4.80
N ALA A 271 -23.84 -27.28 5.75
CA ALA A 271 -24.16 -27.82 7.04
C ALA A 271 -25.05 -26.82 7.79
N HIS A 272 -26.34 -26.87 7.55
CA HIS A 272 -27.34 -26.37 8.51
C HIS A 272 -27.47 -27.40 9.60
N GLN A 273 -26.84 -27.18 10.74
CA GLN A 273 -27.28 -27.58 12.05
C GLN A 273 -27.14 -26.42 13.00
#